data_f080ee6453db2211079e21b5620ad82b
#
_entry.id   f080ee6453db2211079e21b5620ad82b
#
_cell.length_a   1.000
_cell.length_b   1.000
_cell.length_c   1.000
_cell.angle_alpha   90.00
_cell.angle_beta   90.00
_cell.angle_gamma   90.00
#
_symmetry.space_group_name_H-M   'P 1'
#
loop_
_entity.id
_entity.type
_entity.pdbx_description
1 polymer ?
#
loop_
_entity_poly.entity_id
_entity_poly.type
_entity_poly.pdbx_seq_one_letter_code
_entity_poly.pdbx_strand_id
1 'polypeptide(L)'
;MKVILEMLSYPFLVRALVVGVLVSLCASLLGVSLVLKRYSMIGDGLSHVGFGALAIATALNLAPLAVAVPVVVVAAFLLLRLSQNGKLKGDAAIALLSSSALAIGVMTVSMTSGMNTDVNNYMFGSILSLSSADLRLSLILSAAVLALFVLCYPRIFAVTFDETFSRATGVHTQAYNMLLAVLTAVTIVLGMRMMGALLISSLIIFPALTAMRVFGTFHSVTICAAVVSVVNFLLGMVLSYVLETPSGASVVVVDLVVFLLFCGVQRIRCRVEK
;
A
#
# COMPACT_ATOMS: atom_id res chain seq x y z
N MET A 1 17.22 -11.07 -20.77
CA MET A 1 18.50 -10.64 -20.16
C MET A 1 18.94 -9.26 -20.66
N LYS A 2 18.94 -8.98 -21.99
CA LYS A 2 19.27 -7.64 -22.54
C LYS A 2 18.37 -6.53 -21.97
N VAL A 3 17.05 -6.72 -21.93
CA VAL A 3 16.06 -5.74 -21.42
C VAL A 3 16.34 -5.36 -19.95
N ILE A 4 16.63 -6.35 -19.08
CA ILE A 4 16.91 -6.09 -17.66
C ILE A 4 18.22 -5.31 -17.49
N LEU A 5 19.25 -5.64 -18.27
CA LEU A 5 20.53 -4.91 -18.24
C LEU A 5 20.35 -3.47 -18.74
N GLU A 6 19.52 -3.26 -19.76
CA GLU A 6 19.17 -1.95 -20.28
C GLU A 6 18.39 -1.12 -19.23
N MET A 7 17.39 -1.71 -18.57
CA MET A 7 16.67 -1.07 -17.48
C MET A 7 17.59 -0.63 -16.33
N LEU A 8 18.57 -1.46 -15.97
CA LEU A 8 19.52 -1.17 -14.90
C LEU A 8 20.56 -0.11 -15.29
N SER A 9 20.70 0.22 -16.57
CA SER A 9 21.56 1.32 -17.02
C SER A 9 21.00 2.71 -16.74
N TYR A 10 19.68 2.82 -16.50
CA TYR A 10 19.02 4.07 -16.20
C TYR A 10 18.94 4.33 -14.68
N PRO A 11 19.64 5.35 -14.12
CA PRO A 11 19.66 5.58 -12.68
C PRO A 11 18.30 5.81 -12.03
N PHE A 12 17.35 6.42 -12.77
CA PHE A 12 16.00 6.65 -12.27
C PHE A 12 15.20 5.35 -12.13
N LEU A 13 15.37 4.38 -13.06
CA LEU A 13 14.74 3.07 -12.96
C LEU A 13 15.30 2.24 -11.80
N VAL A 14 16.61 2.29 -11.57
CA VAL A 14 17.23 1.63 -10.43
C VAL A 14 16.68 2.17 -9.11
N ARG A 15 16.56 3.49 -8.99
CA ARG A 15 15.94 4.12 -7.80
C ARG A 15 14.49 3.66 -7.60
N ALA A 16 13.70 3.65 -8.67
CA ALA A 16 12.32 3.20 -8.64
C ALA A 16 12.20 1.72 -8.26
N LEU A 17 13.07 0.86 -8.79
CA LEU A 17 13.09 -0.57 -8.45
C LEU A 17 13.43 -0.79 -6.97
N VAL A 18 14.46 -0.12 -6.45
CA VAL A 18 14.88 -0.29 -5.05
C VAL A 18 13.77 0.15 -4.09
N VAL A 19 13.22 1.35 -4.28
CA VAL A 19 12.14 1.83 -3.39
C VAL A 19 10.87 1.03 -3.61
N GLY A 20 10.58 0.65 -4.86
CA GLY A 20 9.42 -0.16 -5.19
C GLY A 20 9.41 -1.53 -4.53
N VAL A 21 10.53 -2.22 -4.51
CA VAL A 21 10.69 -3.49 -3.79
C VAL A 21 10.47 -3.29 -2.29
N LEU A 22 11.01 -2.24 -1.69
CA LEU A 22 10.81 -1.98 -0.26
C LEU A 22 9.36 -1.64 0.06
N VAL A 23 8.72 -0.79 -0.74
CA VAL A 23 7.31 -0.42 -0.56
C VAL A 23 6.40 -1.64 -0.79
N SER A 24 6.67 -2.48 -1.79
CA SER A 24 5.90 -3.70 -2.05
C SER A 24 6.00 -4.70 -0.89
N LEU A 25 7.18 -4.84 -0.29
CA LEU A 25 7.37 -5.62 0.94
C LEU A 25 6.56 -5.04 2.11
N CYS A 26 6.67 -3.73 2.38
CA CYS A 26 5.89 -3.09 3.43
C CYS A 26 4.38 -3.29 3.22
N ALA A 27 3.89 -3.02 2.00
CA ALA A 27 2.48 -3.12 1.65
C ALA A 27 1.94 -4.54 1.83
N SER A 28 2.66 -5.56 1.36
CA SER A 28 2.22 -6.96 1.45
C SER A 28 2.23 -7.48 2.88
N LEU A 29 3.23 -7.15 3.68
CA LEU A 29 3.33 -7.56 5.08
C LEU A 29 2.19 -6.96 5.92
N LEU A 30 1.94 -5.67 5.77
CA LEU A 30 0.82 -4.99 6.43
C LEU A 30 -0.53 -5.49 5.89
N GLY A 31 -0.60 -5.74 4.58
CA GLY A 31 -1.78 -6.22 3.86
C GLY A 31 -2.35 -7.51 4.44
N VAL A 32 -1.52 -8.46 4.84
CA VAL A 32 -1.98 -9.71 5.47
C VAL A 32 -2.80 -9.43 6.73
N SER A 33 -2.30 -8.56 7.62
CA SER A 33 -3.01 -8.19 8.84
C SER A 33 -4.28 -7.38 8.56
N LEU A 34 -4.22 -6.46 7.59
CA LEU A 34 -5.37 -5.61 7.20
C LEU A 34 -6.50 -6.43 6.58
N VAL A 35 -6.18 -7.36 5.69
CA VAL A 35 -7.17 -8.24 5.05
C VAL A 35 -7.84 -9.16 6.08
N LEU A 36 -7.07 -9.76 7.00
CA LEU A 36 -7.61 -10.60 8.07
C LEU A 36 -8.51 -9.81 9.02
N LYS A 37 -8.18 -8.55 9.29
CA LYS A 37 -9.01 -7.65 10.11
C LYS A 37 -10.20 -7.04 9.35
N ARG A 38 -10.41 -7.40 8.09
CA ARG A 38 -11.47 -6.84 7.22
C ARG A 38 -11.33 -5.34 6.95
N TYR A 39 -10.12 -4.82 6.98
CA TYR A 39 -9.78 -3.44 6.63
C TYR A 39 -9.17 -3.32 5.23
N SER A 40 -9.57 -4.19 4.30
CA SER A 40 -8.99 -4.26 2.94
C SER A 40 -9.06 -2.93 2.19
N MET A 41 -10.17 -2.18 2.35
CA MET A 41 -10.38 -0.90 1.68
C MET A 41 -9.61 0.29 2.30
N ILE A 42 -8.91 0.09 3.43
CA ILE A 42 -8.20 1.19 4.10
C ILE A 42 -7.08 1.76 3.21
N GLY A 43 -6.46 0.90 2.39
CA GLY A 43 -5.42 1.28 1.43
C GLY A 43 -5.93 2.28 0.41
N ASP A 44 -7.08 2.00 -0.18
CA ASP A 44 -7.74 2.86 -1.15
C ASP A 44 -8.21 4.17 -0.51
N GLY A 45 -8.89 4.09 0.63
CA GLY A 45 -9.36 5.27 1.36
C GLY A 45 -8.25 6.23 1.74
N LEU A 46 -7.16 5.73 2.32
CA LEU A 46 -6.03 6.57 2.71
C LEU A 46 -5.23 7.09 1.52
N SER A 47 -5.21 6.40 0.39
CA SER A 47 -4.56 6.90 -0.83
C SER A 47 -5.28 8.14 -1.37
N HIS A 48 -6.61 8.19 -1.34
CA HIS A 48 -7.37 9.38 -1.71
C HIS A 48 -7.17 10.55 -0.73
N VAL A 49 -7.02 10.27 0.57
CA VAL A 49 -6.62 11.29 1.54
C VAL A 49 -5.22 11.82 1.23
N GLY A 50 -4.30 10.92 0.89
CA GLY A 50 -2.94 11.28 0.47
C GLY A 50 -2.94 12.17 -0.77
N PHE A 51 -3.76 11.85 -1.77
CA PHE A 51 -3.95 12.70 -2.95
C PHE A 51 -4.40 14.11 -2.57
N GLY A 52 -5.44 14.23 -1.74
CA GLY A 52 -5.93 15.54 -1.28
C GLY A 52 -4.85 16.34 -0.54
N ALA A 53 -4.11 15.67 0.35
CA ALA A 53 -3.02 16.31 1.09
C ALA A 53 -1.86 16.75 0.19
N LEU A 54 -1.49 15.93 -0.80
CA LEU A 54 -0.45 16.27 -1.79
C LEU A 54 -0.89 17.44 -2.68
N ALA A 55 -2.14 17.46 -3.12
CA ALA A 55 -2.70 18.57 -3.91
C ALA A 55 -2.65 19.90 -3.16
N ILE A 56 -3.07 19.91 -1.90
CA ILE A 56 -3.03 21.10 -1.03
C ILE A 56 -1.58 21.53 -0.80
N ALA A 57 -0.68 20.59 -0.48
CA ALA A 57 0.73 20.91 -0.24
C ALA A 57 1.39 21.55 -1.47
N THR A 58 1.10 21.03 -2.66
CA THR A 58 1.62 21.56 -3.93
C THR A 58 1.05 22.93 -4.23
N ALA A 59 -0.25 23.14 -4.01
CA ALA A 59 -0.91 24.44 -4.18
C ALA A 59 -0.31 25.54 -3.26
N LEU A 60 0.10 25.15 -2.05
CA LEU A 60 0.74 26.04 -1.08
C LEU A 60 2.27 26.13 -1.22
N ASN A 61 2.87 25.46 -2.25
CA ASN A 61 4.31 25.38 -2.45
C ASN A 61 5.07 24.80 -1.21
N LEU A 62 4.43 23.91 -0.46
CA LEU A 62 5.04 23.21 0.67
C LEU A 62 5.66 21.88 0.19
N ALA A 63 6.57 21.32 1.01
CA ALA A 63 7.14 20.00 0.74
C ALA A 63 6.04 18.91 0.78
N PRO A 64 5.68 18.28 -0.36
CA PRO A 64 4.49 17.45 -0.45
C PRO A 64 4.45 16.28 0.53
N LEU A 65 5.56 15.55 0.70
CA LEU A 65 5.63 14.42 1.64
C LEU A 65 5.58 14.86 3.11
N ALA A 66 6.16 16.02 3.44
CA ALA A 66 6.14 16.53 4.81
C ALA A 66 4.73 16.89 5.29
N VAL A 67 3.83 17.25 4.35
CA VAL A 67 2.42 17.52 4.64
C VAL A 67 1.58 16.25 4.54
N ALA A 68 1.77 15.44 3.51
CA ALA A 68 0.95 14.27 3.26
C ALA A 68 1.09 13.20 4.35
N VAL A 69 2.30 12.93 4.83
CA VAL A 69 2.52 11.90 5.87
C VAL A 69 1.73 12.20 7.15
N PRO A 70 1.85 13.37 7.80
CA PRO A 70 1.08 13.64 9.03
C PRO A 70 -0.44 13.68 8.76
N VAL A 71 -0.90 14.21 7.64
CA VAL A 71 -2.33 14.28 7.31
C VAL A 71 -2.91 12.87 7.17
N VAL A 72 -2.24 11.97 6.43
CA VAL A 72 -2.72 10.59 6.24
C VAL A 72 -2.63 9.78 7.54
N VAL A 73 -1.62 10.02 8.38
CA VAL A 73 -1.53 9.42 9.71
C VAL A 73 -2.70 9.85 10.61
N VAL A 74 -3.04 11.14 10.62
CA VAL A 74 -4.22 11.64 11.34
C VAL A 74 -5.50 11.03 10.80
N ALA A 75 -5.65 10.93 9.48
CA ALA A 75 -6.80 10.31 8.84
C ALA A 75 -6.91 8.81 9.19
N ALA A 76 -5.82 8.07 9.21
CA ALA A 76 -5.80 6.67 9.62
C ALA A 76 -6.23 6.49 11.09
N PHE A 77 -5.79 7.39 11.96
CA PHE A 77 -6.24 7.43 13.35
C PHE A 77 -7.75 7.70 13.47
N LEU A 78 -8.26 8.69 12.74
CA LEU A 78 -9.68 9.02 12.72
C LEU A 78 -10.52 7.86 12.20
N LEU A 79 -10.08 7.19 11.13
CA LEU A 79 -10.75 5.99 10.59
C LEU A 79 -10.86 4.88 11.62
N LEU A 80 -9.75 4.56 12.32
CA LEU A 80 -9.76 3.56 13.38
C LEU A 80 -10.74 3.93 14.50
N ARG A 81 -10.72 5.17 14.95
CA ARG A 81 -11.59 5.64 16.03
C ARG A 81 -13.06 5.63 15.64
N LEU A 82 -13.38 6.03 14.41
CA LEU A 82 -14.76 6.02 13.88
C LEU A 82 -15.27 4.58 13.73
N SER A 83 -14.44 3.67 13.26
CA SER A 83 -14.76 2.25 13.09
C SER A 83 -14.97 1.54 14.43
N GLN A 84 -14.20 1.88 15.46
CA GLN A 84 -14.31 1.26 16.79
C GLN A 84 -15.50 1.76 17.62
N ASN A 85 -15.92 3.00 17.43
CA ASN A 85 -17.04 3.60 18.19
C ASN A 85 -18.44 3.13 17.75
N GLY A 86 -18.54 2.24 16.77
CA GLY A 86 -19.77 1.56 16.37
C GLY A 86 -20.88 2.44 15.73
N LYS A 87 -20.66 3.77 15.61
CA LYS A 87 -21.63 4.68 15.00
C LYS A 87 -21.66 4.60 13.47
N LEU A 88 -20.53 4.26 12.86
CA LEU A 88 -20.37 4.06 11.42
C LEU A 88 -19.70 2.72 11.18
N LYS A 89 -20.23 1.93 10.23
CA LYS A 89 -19.52 0.73 9.76
C LYS A 89 -18.21 1.16 9.10
N GLY A 90 -17.13 0.39 9.30
CA GLY A 90 -15.78 0.73 8.82
C GLY A 90 -15.74 1.13 7.35
N ASP A 91 -16.44 0.40 6.48
CA ASP A 91 -16.52 0.71 5.04
C ASP A 91 -17.17 2.07 4.74
N ALA A 92 -18.24 2.43 5.49
CA ALA A 92 -18.89 3.73 5.32
C ALA A 92 -17.99 4.90 5.76
N ALA A 93 -17.21 4.72 6.84
CA ALA A 93 -16.25 5.71 7.29
C ALA A 93 -15.12 5.91 6.25
N ILE A 94 -14.61 4.79 5.68
CA ILE A 94 -13.61 4.82 4.61
C ILE A 94 -14.17 5.55 3.38
N ALA A 95 -15.36 5.19 2.93
CA ALA A 95 -15.99 5.79 1.75
C ALA A 95 -16.22 7.30 1.91
N LEU A 96 -16.72 7.74 3.07
CA LEU A 96 -16.94 9.15 3.37
C LEU A 96 -15.61 9.94 3.34
N LEU A 97 -14.59 9.44 4.02
CA LEU A 97 -13.29 10.11 4.09
C LEU A 97 -12.62 10.15 2.71
N SER A 98 -12.66 9.03 1.99
CA SER A 98 -12.10 8.87 0.65
C SER A 98 -12.72 9.85 -0.35
N SER A 99 -14.05 9.84 -0.47
CA SER A 99 -14.77 10.71 -1.41
C SER A 99 -14.58 12.19 -1.10
N SER A 100 -14.62 12.56 0.19
CA SER A 100 -14.41 13.94 0.61
C SER A 100 -13.00 14.43 0.31
N ALA A 101 -11.99 13.64 0.62
CA ALA A 101 -10.59 13.97 0.39
C ALA A 101 -10.26 14.07 -1.11
N LEU A 102 -10.81 13.14 -1.92
CA LEU A 102 -10.66 13.16 -3.37
C LEU A 102 -11.29 14.43 -3.96
N ALA A 103 -12.51 14.78 -3.54
CA ALA A 103 -13.20 15.98 -4.00
C ALA A 103 -12.41 17.26 -3.65
N ILE A 104 -11.93 17.38 -2.41
CA ILE A 104 -11.10 18.50 -1.97
C ILE A 104 -9.82 18.58 -2.81
N GLY A 105 -9.15 17.46 -3.04
CA GLY A 105 -7.95 17.40 -3.86
C GLY A 105 -8.18 17.86 -5.30
N VAL A 106 -9.23 17.35 -5.96
CA VAL A 106 -9.60 17.74 -7.33
C VAL A 106 -9.96 19.22 -7.40
N MET A 107 -10.75 19.72 -6.44
CA MET A 107 -11.07 21.15 -6.39
C MET A 107 -9.81 22.01 -6.22
N THR A 108 -8.90 21.63 -5.35
CA THR A 108 -7.64 22.36 -5.13
C THR A 108 -6.83 22.44 -6.42
N VAL A 109 -6.66 21.31 -7.13
CA VAL A 109 -5.96 21.28 -8.43
C VAL A 109 -6.65 22.18 -9.45
N SER A 110 -7.99 22.10 -9.53
CA SER A 110 -8.77 22.88 -10.51
C SER A 110 -8.75 24.39 -10.25
N MET A 111 -8.66 24.81 -8.99
CA MET A 111 -8.65 26.24 -8.60
C MET A 111 -7.25 26.87 -8.66
N THR A 112 -6.20 26.07 -8.73
CA THR A 112 -4.83 26.59 -8.74
C THR A 112 -4.36 26.77 -10.18
N SER A 113 -4.38 28.00 -10.67
CA SER A 113 -3.91 28.36 -12.01
C SER A 113 -2.41 28.03 -12.16
N GLY A 114 -2.08 27.30 -13.24
CA GLY A 114 -0.70 26.89 -13.55
C GLY A 114 -0.27 25.55 -12.95
N MET A 115 -1.08 24.89 -12.16
CA MET A 115 -0.88 23.49 -11.80
C MET A 115 -1.25 22.57 -12.95
N ASN A 116 -0.29 22.32 -13.85
CA ASN A 116 -0.36 21.18 -14.78
C ASN A 116 -0.13 19.85 -14.03
N THR A 117 -0.68 19.74 -12.83
CA THR A 117 -0.56 18.51 -12.06
C THR A 117 -1.57 17.55 -12.62
N ASP A 118 -1.08 16.70 -13.48
CA ASP A 118 -1.88 15.65 -14.08
C ASP A 118 -2.37 14.72 -12.95
N VAL A 119 -3.65 14.78 -12.65
CA VAL A 119 -4.31 13.89 -11.66
C VAL A 119 -4.00 12.42 -12.01
N ASN A 120 -3.79 12.13 -13.28
CA ASN A 120 -3.39 10.82 -13.76
C ASN A 120 -2.03 10.39 -13.17
N ASN A 121 -1.07 11.32 -13.01
CA ASN A 121 0.23 11.00 -12.43
C ASN A 121 0.13 10.56 -10.96
N TYR A 122 -0.85 11.08 -10.20
CA TYR A 122 -1.09 10.62 -8.83
C TYR A 122 -1.83 9.28 -8.77
N MET A 123 -2.72 9.02 -9.72
CA MET A 123 -3.46 7.75 -9.77
C MET A 123 -2.60 6.59 -10.28
N PHE A 124 -1.78 6.82 -11.31
CA PHE A 124 -0.99 5.79 -11.98
C PHE A 124 0.50 5.81 -11.63
N GLY A 125 0.96 6.84 -10.92
CA GLY A 125 2.35 7.05 -10.53
C GLY A 125 3.19 7.67 -11.62
N SER A 126 4.27 8.34 -11.20
CA SER A 126 5.29 8.86 -12.10
C SER A 126 6.67 8.54 -11.53
N ILE A 127 7.32 7.54 -12.11
CA ILE A 127 8.67 7.11 -11.73
C ILE A 127 9.69 8.23 -11.95
N LEU A 128 9.43 9.12 -12.91
CA LEU A 128 10.31 10.22 -13.28
C LEU A 128 10.33 11.37 -12.25
N SER A 129 9.33 11.45 -11.38
CA SER A 129 9.17 12.56 -10.42
C SER A 129 9.99 12.45 -9.14
N LEU A 130 10.80 11.40 -8.98
CA LEU A 130 11.57 11.12 -7.77
C LEU A 130 12.81 11.98 -7.62
N SER A 131 12.80 12.85 -6.60
CA SER A 131 14.00 13.56 -6.17
C SER A 131 14.92 12.65 -5.32
N SER A 132 16.21 13.02 -5.25
CA SER A 132 17.15 12.31 -4.37
C SER A 132 16.81 12.43 -2.87
N ALA A 133 16.09 13.48 -2.49
CA ALA A 133 15.59 13.66 -1.13
C ALA A 133 14.43 12.70 -0.84
N ASP A 134 13.50 12.55 -1.79
CA ASP A 134 12.39 11.61 -1.69
C ASP A 134 12.88 10.16 -1.60
N LEU A 135 13.92 9.81 -2.39
CA LEU A 135 14.55 8.50 -2.33
C LEU A 135 15.06 8.18 -0.91
N ARG A 136 15.86 9.09 -0.33
CA ARG A 136 16.40 8.89 1.03
C ARG A 136 15.30 8.77 2.08
N LEU A 137 14.31 9.64 2.02
CA LEU A 137 13.16 9.61 2.93
C LEU A 137 12.41 8.29 2.80
N SER A 138 12.14 7.84 1.57
CA SER A 138 11.44 6.58 1.32
C SER A 138 12.23 5.37 1.83
N LEU A 139 13.54 5.33 1.65
CA LEU A 139 14.40 4.26 2.17
C LEU A 139 14.35 4.19 3.69
N ILE A 140 14.53 5.34 4.36
CA ILE A 140 14.51 5.41 5.83
C ILE A 140 13.15 4.99 6.39
N LEU A 141 12.05 5.55 5.84
CA LEU A 141 10.71 5.24 6.32
C LEU A 141 10.31 3.80 6.04
N SER A 142 10.62 3.25 4.85
CA SER A 142 10.36 1.84 4.55
C SER A 142 11.16 0.90 5.44
N ALA A 143 12.43 1.21 5.70
CA ALA A 143 13.25 0.44 6.63
C ALA A 143 12.67 0.49 8.06
N ALA A 144 12.20 1.66 8.51
CA ALA A 144 11.55 1.80 9.81
C ALA A 144 10.25 1.00 9.89
N VAL A 145 9.41 1.02 8.84
CA VAL A 145 8.17 0.23 8.75
C VAL A 145 8.49 -1.26 8.85
N LEU A 146 9.45 -1.76 8.07
CA LEU A 146 9.86 -3.17 8.09
C LEU A 146 10.42 -3.57 9.46
N ALA A 147 11.30 -2.75 10.03
CA ALA A 147 11.86 -3.02 11.36
C ALA A 147 10.78 -3.09 12.44
N LEU A 148 9.87 -2.11 12.48
CA LEU A 148 8.77 -2.09 13.45
C LEU A 148 7.81 -3.26 13.24
N PHE A 149 7.49 -3.62 11.99
CA PHE A 149 6.66 -4.78 11.71
C PHE A 149 7.30 -6.08 12.22
N VAL A 150 8.59 -6.30 11.94
CA VAL A 150 9.32 -7.51 12.37
C VAL A 150 9.46 -7.56 13.89
N LEU A 151 9.83 -6.44 14.53
CA LEU A 151 9.95 -6.37 16.00
C LEU A 151 8.62 -6.61 16.72
N CYS A 152 7.53 -6.11 16.16
CA CYS A 152 6.19 -6.25 16.74
C CYS A 152 5.42 -7.46 16.20
N TYR A 153 6.02 -8.27 15.31
CA TYR A 153 5.37 -9.38 14.61
C TYR A 153 4.52 -10.31 15.51
N PRO A 154 5.03 -10.83 16.66
CA PRO A 154 4.23 -11.73 17.51
C PRO A 154 2.98 -11.07 18.08
N ARG A 155 3.09 -9.79 18.43
CA ARG A 155 1.97 -9.02 18.99
C ARG A 155 0.97 -8.58 17.92
N ILE A 156 1.47 -8.21 16.74
CA ILE A 156 0.62 -7.93 15.56
C ILE A 156 -0.17 -9.18 15.19
N PHE A 157 0.47 -10.34 15.15
CA PHE A 157 -0.20 -11.62 14.93
C PHE A 157 -1.31 -11.86 15.96
N ALA A 158 -1.01 -11.79 17.25
CA ALA A 158 -1.98 -12.02 18.32
C ALA A 158 -3.19 -11.08 18.23
N VAL A 159 -2.95 -9.77 18.05
CA VAL A 159 -4.00 -8.75 17.93
C VAL A 159 -4.79 -8.89 16.60
N THR A 160 -4.19 -9.48 15.57
CA THR A 160 -4.88 -9.70 14.27
C THR A 160 -5.88 -10.84 14.39
N PHE A 161 -5.55 -11.93 15.07
CA PHE A 161 -6.41 -13.12 15.18
C PHE A 161 -7.47 -13.02 16.27
N ASP A 162 -7.07 -12.60 17.48
CA ASP A 162 -8.00 -12.49 18.60
C ASP A 162 -7.64 -11.28 19.46
N GLU A 163 -8.34 -10.18 19.17
CA GLU A 163 -8.17 -8.94 19.92
C GLU A 163 -8.67 -9.06 21.35
N THR A 164 -9.74 -9.84 21.57
CA THR A 164 -10.35 -10.04 22.90
C THR A 164 -9.42 -10.82 23.82
N PHE A 165 -8.89 -11.92 23.32
CA PHE A 165 -7.90 -12.73 24.05
C PHE A 165 -6.61 -11.95 24.31
N SER A 166 -6.11 -11.23 23.29
CA SER A 166 -4.91 -10.40 23.44
C SER A 166 -5.08 -9.33 24.52
N ARG A 167 -6.27 -8.72 24.62
CA ARG A 167 -6.59 -7.75 25.68
C ARG A 167 -6.64 -8.44 27.05
N ALA A 168 -7.23 -9.62 27.14
CA ALA A 168 -7.32 -10.38 28.39
C ALA A 168 -5.93 -10.82 28.90
N THR A 169 -4.97 -11.06 28.01
CA THR A 169 -3.57 -11.39 28.35
C THR A 169 -2.69 -10.16 28.61
N GLY A 170 -3.26 -8.96 28.70
CA GLY A 170 -2.54 -7.73 29.05
C GLY A 170 -1.88 -7.01 27.86
N VAL A 171 -2.12 -7.44 26.62
CA VAL A 171 -1.61 -6.74 25.44
C VAL A 171 -2.44 -5.48 25.19
N HIS A 172 -1.78 -4.34 25.01
CA HIS A 172 -2.43 -3.07 24.66
C HIS A 172 -2.89 -3.08 23.19
N THR A 173 -4.01 -3.77 22.90
CA THR A 173 -4.50 -4.00 21.53
C THR A 173 -4.71 -2.71 20.74
N GLN A 174 -5.18 -1.65 21.41
CA GLN A 174 -5.39 -0.34 20.79
C GLN A 174 -4.06 0.26 20.27
N ALA A 175 -2.97 0.11 21.00
CA ALA A 175 -1.65 0.60 20.59
C ALA A 175 -1.14 -0.13 19.34
N TYR A 176 -1.35 -1.46 19.24
CA TYR A 176 -0.95 -2.23 18.06
C TYR A 176 -1.85 -1.99 16.85
N ASN A 177 -3.15 -1.77 17.04
CA ASN A 177 -4.04 -1.32 15.98
C ASN A 177 -3.63 0.06 15.45
N MET A 178 -3.26 0.97 16.35
CA MET A 178 -2.73 2.28 16.01
C MET A 178 -1.41 2.18 15.25
N LEU A 179 -0.49 1.33 15.74
CA LEU A 179 0.79 1.07 15.08
C LEU A 179 0.55 0.59 13.64
N LEU A 180 -0.31 -0.41 13.42
CA LEU A 180 -0.67 -0.91 12.09
C LEU A 180 -1.21 0.21 11.19
N ALA A 181 -2.10 1.07 11.73
CA ALA A 181 -2.65 2.18 10.95
C ALA A 181 -1.59 3.20 10.56
N VAL A 182 -0.68 3.56 11.47
CA VAL A 182 0.42 4.49 11.20
C VAL A 182 1.39 3.90 10.16
N LEU A 183 1.80 2.64 10.33
CA LEU A 183 2.68 1.97 9.38
C LEU A 183 2.03 1.88 7.98
N THR A 184 0.73 1.59 7.94
CA THR A 184 -0.05 1.56 6.68
C THR A 184 -0.11 2.95 6.04
N ALA A 185 -0.43 3.99 6.81
CA ALA A 185 -0.49 5.36 6.34
C ALA A 185 0.84 5.82 5.71
N VAL A 186 1.95 5.57 6.40
CA VAL A 186 3.29 5.88 5.90
C VAL A 186 3.59 5.13 4.60
N THR A 187 3.32 3.81 4.57
CA THR A 187 3.55 2.98 3.38
C THR A 187 2.72 3.47 2.18
N ILE A 188 1.45 3.84 2.41
CA ILE A 188 0.57 4.36 1.36
C ILE A 188 1.09 5.67 0.79
N VAL A 189 1.47 6.62 1.62
CA VAL A 189 1.98 7.93 1.15
C VAL A 189 3.26 7.76 0.33
N LEU A 190 4.16 6.89 0.78
CA LEU A 190 5.40 6.59 0.06
C LEU A 190 5.12 5.93 -1.29
N GLY A 191 4.27 4.89 -1.29
CA GLY A 191 3.94 4.14 -2.48
C GLY A 191 3.14 4.95 -3.49
N MET A 192 2.16 5.72 -3.03
CA MET A 192 1.29 6.51 -3.89
C MET A 192 2.07 7.55 -4.72
N ARG A 193 3.04 8.24 -4.11
CA ARG A 193 3.82 9.26 -4.82
C ARG A 193 4.65 8.69 -5.97
N MET A 194 5.15 7.47 -5.79
CA MET A 194 6.04 6.83 -6.76
C MET A 194 5.30 5.96 -7.78
N MET A 195 4.33 5.22 -7.31
CA MET A 195 3.69 4.13 -8.04
C MET A 195 2.22 4.40 -8.32
N GLY A 196 1.66 5.45 -7.73
CA GLY A 196 0.24 5.79 -7.82
C GLY A 196 -0.66 5.11 -6.78
N ALA A 197 -1.83 5.69 -6.59
CA ALA A 197 -2.82 5.22 -5.65
C ALA A 197 -3.33 3.81 -5.99
N LEU A 198 -3.52 3.52 -7.28
CA LEU A 198 -4.01 2.24 -7.77
C LEU A 198 -3.07 1.09 -7.44
N LEU A 199 -1.76 1.28 -7.62
CA LEU A 199 -0.79 0.23 -7.37
C LEU A 199 -0.62 -0.05 -5.87
N ILE A 200 -0.54 0.98 -5.04
CA ILE A 200 -0.34 0.76 -3.59
C ILE A 200 -1.52 0.03 -2.96
N SER A 201 -2.74 0.33 -3.38
CA SER A 201 -3.94 -0.39 -2.93
C SER A 201 -3.91 -1.85 -3.35
N SER A 202 -3.48 -2.15 -4.57
CA SER A 202 -3.37 -3.52 -5.07
C SER A 202 -2.28 -4.32 -4.34
N LEU A 203 -1.11 -3.74 -4.10
CA LEU A 203 0.00 -4.39 -3.37
C LEU A 203 -0.35 -4.73 -1.91
N ILE A 204 -1.29 -4.03 -1.30
CA ILE A 204 -1.81 -4.37 0.03
C ILE A 204 -2.75 -5.58 -0.06
N ILE A 205 -3.61 -5.65 -1.06
CA ILE A 205 -4.72 -6.61 -1.11
C ILE A 205 -4.32 -7.91 -1.84
N PHE A 206 -3.83 -7.83 -3.09
CA PHE A 206 -3.62 -8.99 -3.95
C PHE A 206 -2.62 -10.00 -3.40
N PRO A 207 -1.41 -9.62 -2.94
CA PRO A 207 -0.45 -10.60 -2.43
C PRO A 207 -0.98 -11.35 -1.21
N ALA A 208 -1.68 -10.65 -0.31
CA ALA A 208 -2.28 -11.25 0.87
C ALA A 208 -3.38 -12.26 0.50
N LEU A 209 -4.33 -11.86 -0.35
CA LEU A 209 -5.39 -12.74 -0.83
C LEU A 209 -4.86 -13.93 -1.64
N THR A 210 -3.83 -13.72 -2.45
CA THR A 210 -3.16 -14.76 -3.24
C THR A 210 -2.53 -15.81 -2.32
N ALA A 211 -1.76 -15.39 -1.32
CA ALA A 211 -1.13 -16.28 -0.37
C ALA A 211 -2.14 -17.09 0.46
N MET A 212 -3.25 -16.48 0.87
CA MET A 212 -4.33 -17.13 1.61
C MET A 212 -5.06 -18.22 0.82
N ARG A 213 -4.92 -18.29 -0.51
CA ARG A 213 -5.50 -19.37 -1.33
C ARG A 213 -4.80 -20.71 -1.13
N VAL A 214 -3.52 -20.69 -0.80
CA VAL A 214 -2.68 -21.90 -0.75
C VAL A 214 -2.19 -22.23 0.65
N PHE A 215 -1.97 -21.20 1.48
CA PHE A 215 -1.42 -21.36 2.82
C PHE A 215 -2.46 -21.05 3.90
N GLY A 216 -2.44 -21.85 4.99
CA GLY A 216 -3.39 -21.74 6.11
C GLY A 216 -2.79 -21.14 7.38
N THR A 217 -1.45 -20.96 7.48
CA THR A 217 -0.82 -20.37 8.66
C THR A 217 -0.40 -18.94 8.41
N PHE A 218 -0.52 -18.07 9.42
CA PHE A 218 -0.17 -16.66 9.29
C PHE A 218 1.27 -16.45 8.81
N HIS A 219 2.21 -17.24 9.33
CA HIS A 219 3.62 -17.15 8.97
C HIS A 219 3.85 -17.48 7.50
N SER A 220 3.29 -18.60 7.01
CA SER A 220 3.42 -19.00 5.60
C SER A 220 2.71 -18.02 4.65
N VAL A 221 1.55 -17.50 5.06
CA VAL A 221 0.82 -16.46 4.29
C VAL A 221 1.66 -15.18 4.20
N THR A 222 2.26 -14.75 5.30
CA THR A 222 3.09 -13.53 5.34
C THR A 222 4.32 -13.64 4.45
N ILE A 223 5.04 -14.78 4.52
CA ILE A 223 6.22 -15.01 3.67
C ILE A 223 5.81 -15.10 2.20
N CYS A 224 4.77 -15.88 1.88
CA CYS A 224 4.29 -16.01 0.52
C CYS A 224 3.82 -14.68 -0.05
N ALA A 225 3.06 -13.90 0.71
CA ALA A 225 2.62 -12.56 0.30
C ALA A 225 3.80 -11.63 0.00
N ALA A 226 4.84 -11.65 0.84
CA ALA A 226 6.05 -10.85 0.63
C ALA A 226 6.77 -11.26 -0.67
N VAL A 227 6.94 -12.56 -0.91
CA VAL A 227 7.60 -13.06 -2.13
C VAL A 227 6.77 -12.74 -3.38
N VAL A 228 5.47 -13.03 -3.34
CA VAL A 228 4.54 -12.75 -4.46
C VAL A 228 4.53 -11.27 -4.79
N SER A 229 4.47 -10.40 -3.80
CA SER A 229 4.45 -8.95 -4.00
C SER A 229 5.72 -8.44 -4.71
N VAL A 230 6.89 -8.88 -4.26
CA VAL A 230 8.16 -8.48 -4.89
C VAL A 230 8.28 -9.02 -6.31
N VAL A 231 7.94 -10.29 -6.53
CA VAL A 231 8.00 -10.92 -7.85
C VAL A 231 7.03 -10.23 -8.81
N ASN A 232 5.78 -10.02 -8.40
CA ASN A 232 4.77 -9.35 -9.23
C ASN A 232 5.15 -7.91 -9.56
N PHE A 233 5.71 -7.18 -8.58
CA PHE A 233 6.22 -5.83 -8.80
C PHE A 233 7.34 -5.83 -9.86
N LEU A 234 8.33 -6.70 -9.73
CA LEU A 234 9.43 -6.79 -10.69
C LEU A 234 8.93 -7.21 -12.09
N LEU A 235 8.06 -8.19 -12.18
CA LEU A 235 7.47 -8.63 -13.45
C LEU A 235 6.63 -7.52 -14.10
N GLY A 236 5.82 -6.82 -13.31
CA GLY A 236 4.99 -5.71 -13.79
C GLY A 236 5.83 -4.52 -14.28
N MET A 237 6.96 -4.23 -13.60
CA MET A 237 7.91 -3.20 -14.05
C MET A 237 8.58 -3.57 -15.38
N VAL A 238 8.97 -4.83 -15.56
CA VAL A 238 9.52 -5.32 -16.83
C VAL A 238 8.46 -5.25 -17.94
N LEU A 239 7.23 -5.66 -17.63
CA LEU A 239 6.11 -5.61 -18.56
C LEU A 239 5.80 -4.17 -19.00
N SER A 240 5.77 -3.24 -18.03
CA SER A 240 5.59 -1.80 -18.28
C SER A 240 6.64 -1.24 -19.22
N TYR A 241 7.90 -1.60 -18.99
CA TYR A 241 9.02 -1.16 -19.83
C TYR A 241 8.93 -1.69 -21.27
N VAL A 242 8.55 -2.97 -21.44
CA VAL A 242 8.47 -3.60 -22.77
C VAL A 242 7.26 -3.11 -23.56
N LEU A 243 6.12 -2.89 -22.88
CA LEU A 243 4.86 -2.49 -23.53
C LEU A 243 4.63 -0.98 -23.53
N GLU A 244 5.55 -0.19 -22.97
CA GLU A 244 5.42 1.28 -22.84
C GLU A 244 4.11 1.69 -22.14
N THR A 245 3.68 0.94 -21.13
CA THR A 245 2.43 1.13 -20.39
C THR A 245 2.68 1.73 -19.01
N PRO A 246 1.67 2.37 -18.38
CA PRO A 246 1.81 2.88 -17.02
C PRO A 246 2.21 1.78 -16.03
N SER A 247 3.28 2.01 -15.26
CA SER A 247 3.87 1.00 -14.37
C SER A 247 2.89 0.47 -13.32
N GLY A 248 2.09 1.36 -12.72
CA GLY A 248 1.07 0.97 -11.76
C GLY A 248 0.06 -0.02 -12.32
N ALA A 249 -0.50 0.28 -13.49
CA ALA A 249 -1.49 -0.58 -14.13
C ALA A 249 -0.91 -1.94 -14.53
N SER A 250 0.33 -1.96 -15.05
CA SER A 250 1.01 -3.20 -15.46
C SER A 250 1.23 -4.16 -14.29
N VAL A 251 1.65 -3.64 -13.13
CA VAL A 251 1.83 -4.46 -11.92
C VAL A 251 0.48 -4.99 -11.42
N VAL A 252 -0.59 -4.18 -11.43
CA VAL A 252 -1.94 -4.63 -11.01
C VAL A 252 -2.46 -5.76 -11.92
N VAL A 253 -2.21 -5.67 -13.23
CA VAL A 253 -2.58 -6.75 -14.16
C VAL A 253 -1.80 -8.05 -13.85
N VAL A 254 -0.51 -7.95 -13.55
CA VAL A 254 0.30 -9.10 -13.11
C VAL A 254 -0.24 -9.68 -11.80
N ASP A 255 -0.57 -8.83 -10.82
CA ASP A 255 -1.18 -9.26 -9.55
C ASP A 255 -2.48 -10.03 -9.79
N LEU A 256 -3.35 -9.53 -10.67
CA LEU A 256 -4.60 -10.19 -11.02
C LEU A 256 -4.36 -11.57 -11.67
N VAL A 257 -3.45 -11.67 -12.64
CA VAL A 257 -3.12 -12.94 -13.32
C VAL A 257 -2.59 -13.96 -12.32
N VAL A 258 -1.64 -13.55 -11.45
CA VAL A 258 -1.07 -14.44 -10.44
C VAL A 258 -2.14 -14.88 -9.43
N PHE A 259 -3.04 -13.97 -9.00
CA PHE A 259 -4.16 -14.32 -8.13
C PHE A 259 -5.06 -15.39 -8.77
N LEU A 260 -5.41 -15.25 -10.05
CA LEU A 260 -6.24 -16.22 -10.76
C LEU A 260 -5.53 -17.58 -10.89
N LEU A 261 -4.22 -17.59 -11.13
CA LEU A 261 -3.42 -18.83 -11.15
C LEU A 261 -3.47 -19.54 -9.79
N PHE A 262 -3.30 -18.82 -8.68
CA PHE A 262 -3.38 -19.39 -7.34
C PHE A 262 -4.79 -19.90 -6.99
N CYS A 263 -5.84 -19.24 -7.46
CA CYS A 263 -7.21 -19.76 -7.36
C CYS A 263 -7.38 -21.08 -8.12
N GLY A 264 -6.76 -21.20 -9.30
CA GLY A 264 -6.72 -22.45 -10.07
C GLY A 264 -6.01 -23.57 -9.31
N VAL A 265 -4.84 -23.29 -8.74
CA VAL A 265 -4.07 -24.25 -7.93
C VAL A 265 -4.90 -24.73 -6.71
N GLN A 266 -5.54 -23.79 -5.99
CA GLN A 266 -6.43 -24.13 -4.88
C GLN A 266 -7.54 -25.10 -5.32
N ARG A 267 -8.18 -24.83 -6.45
CA ARG A 267 -9.29 -25.65 -6.96
C ARG A 267 -8.85 -27.07 -7.34
N ILE A 268 -7.64 -27.22 -7.90
CA ILE A 268 -7.05 -28.52 -8.24
C ILE A 268 -6.74 -29.29 -6.94
N ARG A 269 -6.10 -28.62 -5.97
CA ARG A 269 -5.76 -29.23 -4.67
C ARG A 269 -6.99 -29.76 -3.93
N CYS A 270 -8.06 -28.96 -3.85
CA CYS A 270 -9.33 -29.38 -3.24
C CYS A 270 -10.03 -30.53 -3.98
N ARG A 271 -9.70 -30.78 -5.27
CA ARG A 271 -10.22 -31.94 -6.00
C ARG A 271 -9.43 -33.21 -5.75
N VAL A 272 -8.14 -33.09 -5.44
CA VAL A 272 -7.26 -34.23 -5.17
C VAL A 272 -7.44 -34.77 -3.74
N GLU A 273 -7.85 -33.87 -2.81
CA GLU A 273 -8.09 -34.21 -1.41
C GLU A 273 -9.52 -34.77 -1.14
N LYS A 274 -10.38 -34.80 -2.15
CA LYS A 274 -11.72 -35.49 -2.16
C LYS A 274 -11.66 -36.85 -2.85
#